data_ba3e2544218d161b97ab95e5294844ea
#
_entry.id   ba3e2544218d161b97ab95e5294844ea
#
_cell.length_a   1.000
_cell.length_b   1.000
_cell.length_c   1.000
_cell.angle_alpha   90.00
_cell.angle_beta   90.00
_cell.angle_gamma   90.00
#
_symmetry.space_group_name_H-M   'P 1'
#
loop_
_entity.id
_entity.type
_entity.pdbx_description
1 polymer ?
#
loop_
_entity_poly.entity_id
_entity_poly.type
_entity_poly.pdbx_seq_one_letter_code
_entity_poly.pdbx_strand_id
1 'polypeptide(L)'
;MKNYKYIGLLLMSLGLVSCDVDNELEVIEAAMVEEVALNTNGLDFSNYVSVGASFTSGYTDGALFIAAQESSFPNILAGKFGTDFTQPLMNDNIGGMVFGPAVVVEPRLYFNGAGPARLDATPTTQYGQVISGPFNNMGIPGAKSFHLGVAGYGALNPYFGRMASSPGATVLGDALAQSPTFFTLSEIGGNDVLGYATSGGAGVDQTGNFNPATYGGNDITDPNVFAAVFSDMTNALTANGAKGVVANVPYVTSLSYFTTVPHNPIPLDAATAGALNAGYALYNGGLLVAQSYAMIDAAE
;
A
#
# COMPACT_ATOMS: atom_id res chain seq x y z
N MET A 1 -74.08 -10.75 -10.73
CA MET A 1 -73.15 -9.98 -9.89
C MET A 1 -72.81 -10.70 -8.57
N LYS A 2 -72.49 -11.98 -8.56
CA LYS A 2 -72.22 -12.71 -7.29
C LYS A 2 -70.81 -13.38 -7.22
N ASN A 3 -70.01 -13.32 -8.25
CA ASN A 3 -68.75 -14.11 -8.32
C ASN A 3 -67.45 -13.29 -8.11
N TYR A 4 -67.52 -11.97 -8.03
CA TYR A 4 -66.31 -11.12 -7.87
C TYR A 4 -65.71 -11.17 -6.46
N LYS A 5 -66.50 -11.56 -5.43
CA LYS A 5 -65.99 -11.70 -4.06
C LYS A 5 -65.00 -12.86 -3.91
N TYR A 6 -65.16 -13.91 -4.69
CA TYR A 6 -64.30 -15.08 -4.65
C TYR A 6 -63.02 -14.91 -5.49
N ILE A 7 -63.08 -14.09 -6.55
CA ILE A 7 -61.92 -13.73 -7.36
C ILE A 7 -60.97 -12.86 -6.54
N GLY A 8 -61.48 -11.93 -5.73
CA GLY A 8 -60.65 -11.15 -4.81
C GLY A 8 -59.99 -12.00 -3.72
N LEU A 9 -60.68 -13.02 -3.20
CA LEU A 9 -60.12 -13.92 -2.21
C LEU A 9 -59.04 -14.86 -2.81
N LEU A 10 -59.22 -15.30 -4.05
CA LEU A 10 -58.23 -16.12 -4.78
C LEU A 10 -56.95 -15.34 -5.12
N LEU A 11 -57.10 -14.06 -5.48
CA LEU A 11 -55.95 -13.17 -5.74
C LEU A 11 -55.22 -12.80 -4.46
N MET A 12 -55.90 -12.74 -3.32
CA MET A 12 -55.29 -12.48 -2.01
C MET A 12 -54.56 -13.70 -1.46
N SER A 13 -54.97 -14.92 -1.81
CA SER A 13 -54.30 -16.16 -1.42
C SER A 13 -53.06 -16.49 -2.27
N LEU A 14 -52.99 -15.94 -3.51
CA LEU A 14 -51.82 -16.09 -4.38
C LEU A 14 -50.70 -15.13 -4.00
N GLY A 15 -50.96 -14.09 -3.22
CA GLY A 15 -49.95 -13.13 -2.74
C GLY A 15 -49.20 -13.58 -1.48
N LEU A 16 -49.57 -14.71 -0.90
CA LEU A 16 -48.96 -15.22 0.35
C LEU A 16 -48.03 -16.45 0.13
N VAL A 17 -47.77 -16.81 -1.13
CA VAL A 17 -46.63 -17.72 -1.41
C VAL A 17 -45.41 -16.85 -1.49
N SER A 18 -44.98 -16.33 -0.34
CA SER A 18 -43.60 -15.93 -0.14
C SER A 18 -42.77 -17.18 -0.34
N CYS A 19 -41.95 -17.22 -1.37
CA CYS A 19 -40.84 -18.15 -1.39
C CYS A 19 -40.00 -17.78 -0.16
N ASP A 20 -40.05 -18.57 0.87
CA ASP A 20 -38.98 -18.67 1.84
C ASP A 20 -37.77 -19.16 1.02
N VAL A 21 -36.99 -18.22 0.53
CA VAL A 21 -35.64 -18.50 0.14
C VAL A 21 -34.91 -18.65 1.46
N ASP A 22 -34.71 -19.92 1.87
CA ASP A 22 -33.78 -20.24 2.94
C ASP A 22 -32.43 -19.67 2.54
N ASN A 23 -32.17 -18.44 2.98
CA ASN A 23 -30.90 -17.77 2.85
C ASN A 23 -29.96 -18.14 4.01
N GLU A 24 -30.23 -19.27 4.65
CA GLU A 24 -29.27 -19.87 5.54
C GLU A 24 -28.19 -20.52 4.64
N LEU A 25 -27.10 -19.78 4.48
CA LEU A 25 -25.86 -20.41 4.03
C LEU A 25 -25.62 -21.61 4.92
N GLU A 26 -25.58 -22.83 4.33
CA GLU A 26 -25.10 -23.98 5.08
C GLU A 26 -23.84 -23.54 5.81
N VAL A 27 -23.87 -23.60 7.15
CA VAL A 27 -22.68 -23.41 7.94
C VAL A 27 -21.79 -24.60 7.53
N ILE A 28 -20.91 -24.37 6.58
CA ILE A 28 -19.81 -25.28 6.32
C ILE A 28 -19.06 -25.27 7.64
N GLU A 29 -19.32 -26.28 8.49
CA GLU A 29 -18.43 -26.53 9.62
C GLU A 29 -17.04 -26.59 8.98
N ALA A 30 -16.26 -25.55 9.22
CA ALA A 30 -14.87 -25.53 8.79
C ALA A 30 -14.27 -26.81 9.37
N ALA A 31 -14.02 -27.79 8.51
CA ALA A 31 -13.35 -29.01 8.91
C ALA A 31 -12.17 -28.51 9.76
N MET A 32 -12.12 -28.96 11.02
CA MET A 32 -11.00 -28.61 11.88
C MET A 32 -9.76 -29.09 11.14
N VAL A 33 -9.12 -28.20 10.41
CA VAL A 33 -7.82 -28.47 9.80
C VAL A 33 -6.92 -28.69 11.00
N GLU A 34 -6.52 -29.93 11.21
CA GLU A 34 -5.56 -30.27 12.24
C GLU A 34 -4.37 -29.32 12.06
N GLU A 35 -4.13 -28.47 13.05
CA GLU A 35 -3.10 -27.44 12.95
C GLU A 35 -1.74 -28.17 12.90
N VAL A 36 -1.24 -28.33 11.68
CA VAL A 36 0.06 -28.97 11.47
C VAL A 36 1.11 -28.09 12.11
N ALA A 37 1.81 -28.63 13.11
CA ALA A 37 2.87 -27.90 13.79
C ALA A 37 3.89 -27.35 12.79
N LEU A 38 4.26 -26.08 12.93
CA LEU A 38 5.24 -25.43 12.07
C LEU A 38 6.58 -26.18 12.14
N ASN A 39 7.03 -26.70 11.01
CA ASN A 39 8.37 -27.24 10.91
C ASN A 39 9.36 -26.10 10.58
N THR A 40 10.10 -25.65 11.57
CA THR A 40 11.02 -24.53 11.43
C THR A 40 12.32 -24.90 10.71
N ASN A 41 12.61 -26.18 10.48
CA ASN A 41 13.90 -26.64 9.93
C ASN A 41 15.14 -26.02 10.62
N GLY A 42 15.01 -25.74 11.92
CA GLY A 42 16.07 -25.11 12.72
C GLY A 42 16.15 -23.59 12.59
N LEU A 43 15.19 -22.94 11.95
CA LEU A 43 15.05 -21.48 11.99
C LEU A 43 14.50 -21.04 13.35
N ASP A 44 15.01 -19.93 13.85
CA ASP A 44 14.59 -19.31 15.09
C ASP A 44 13.70 -18.09 14.78
N PHE A 45 12.41 -18.19 15.09
CA PHE A 45 11.42 -17.12 14.92
C PHE A 45 11.13 -16.37 16.22
N SER A 46 11.87 -16.62 17.30
CA SER A 46 11.57 -16.06 18.62
C SER A 46 11.61 -14.53 18.66
N ASN A 47 12.36 -13.89 17.76
CA ASN A 47 12.38 -12.44 17.60
C ASN A 47 12.29 -12.09 16.12
N TYR A 48 11.06 -12.03 15.62
CA TYR A 48 10.76 -11.69 14.25
C TYR A 48 10.61 -10.18 14.10
N VAL A 49 11.32 -9.58 13.15
CA VAL A 49 11.20 -8.15 12.76
C VAL A 49 10.91 -8.06 11.26
N SER A 50 9.97 -7.22 10.89
CA SER A 50 9.62 -6.96 9.49
C SER A 50 10.03 -5.56 9.09
N VAL A 51 10.81 -5.43 8.01
CA VAL A 51 11.28 -4.15 7.45
C VAL A 51 10.70 -3.99 6.05
N GLY A 52 10.16 -2.81 5.76
CA GLY A 52 9.55 -2.55 4.46
C GLY A 52 8.85 -1.21 4.36
N ALA A 53 7.89 -1.10 3.47
CA ALA A 53 7.15 0.12 3.25
C ALA A 53 5.64 -0.06 3.55
N SER A 54 4.77 0.26 2.60
CA SER A 54 3.31 0.29 2.77
C SER A 54 2.70 -1.08 3.06
N PHE A 55 3.09 -2.10 2.30
CA PHE A 55 2.60 -3.48 2.49
C PHE A 55 2.97 -4.03 3.85
N THR A 56 4.22 -3.83 4.25
CA THR A 56 4.72 -4.25 5.54
C THR A 56 3.95 -3.59 6.68
N SER A 57 3.63 -2.30 6.55
CA SER A 57 2.87 -1.58 7.58
C SER A 57 1.39 -1.97 7.66
N GLY A 58 0.82 -2.60 6.63
CA GLY A 58 -0.62 -2.82 6.49
C GLY A 58 -1.36 -1.63 5.89
N TYR A 59 -0.69 -0.72 5.19
CA TYR A 59 -1.33 0.41 4.52
C TYR A 59 -2.22 -0.08 3.37
N THR A 60 -3.49 0.29 3.41
CA THR A 60 -4.49 -0.03 2.39
C THR A 60 -5.56 1.05 2.34
N ASP A 61 -6.39 1.07 1.30
CA ASP A 61 -7.46 2.05 1.13
C ASP A 61 -6.98 3.52 1.22
N GLY A 62 -5.75 3.78 0.84
CA GLY A 62 -5.15 5.11 0.88
C GLY A 62 -4.87 5.63 2.28
N ALA A 63 -4.80 4.77 3.32
CA ALA A 63 -4.46 5.15 4.69
C ALA A 63 -3.90 3.98 5.51
N LEU A 64 -3.40 4.29 6.71
CA LEU A 64 -3.05 3.32 7.74
C LEU A 64 -4.07 3.40 8.85
N PHE A 65 -4.60 2.26 9.32
CA PHE A 65 -5.60 2.15 10.38
C PHE A 65 -5.52 0.79 11.08
N ILE A 66 -6.09 0.66 12.29
CA ILE A 66 -5.88 -0.49 13.18
C ILE A 66 -6.17 -1.83 12.49
N ALA A 67 -7.37 -2.00 11.93
CA ALA A 67 -7.78 -3.29 11.34
C ALA A 67 -6.88 -3.72 10.17
N ALA A 68 -6.36 -2.76 9.39
CA ALA A 68 -5.42 -3.03 8.31
C ALA A 68 -4.04 -3.43 8.83
N GLN A 69 -3.56 -2.76 9.90
CA GLN A 69 -2.31 -3.12 10.55
C GLN A 69 -2.37 -4.51 11.18
N GLU A 70 -3.46 -4.83 11.87
CA GLU A 70 -3.72 -6.17 12.44
C GLU A 70 -3.82 -7.25 11.36
N SER A 71 -4.25 -6.91 10.16
CA SER A 71 -4.32 -7.79 8.99
C SER A 71 -3.07 -7.75 8.11
N SER A 72 -2.02 -7.03 8.50
CA SER A 72 -0.77 -6.97 7.74
C SER A 72 -0.10 -8.34 7.65
N PHE A 73 0.57 -8.61 6.51
CA PHE A 73 1.22 -9.91 6.33
C PHE A 73 2.26 -10.23 7.42
N PRO A 74 3.03 -9.26 7.96
CA PRO A 74 3.97 -9.57 9.03
C PRO A 74 3.26 -10.02 10.32
N ASN A 75 2.14 -9.38 10.65
CA ASN A 75 1.36 -9.76 11.81
C ASN A 75 0.76 -11.17 11.67
N ILE A 76 0.26 -11.50 10.47
CA ILE A 76 -0.23 -12.84 10.15
C ILE A 76 0.90 -13.87 10.26
N LEU A 77 2.09 -13.56 9.74
CA LEU A 77 3.25 -14.45 9.84
C LEU A 77 3.69 -14.65 11.30
N ALA A 78 3.76 -13.59 12.09
CA ALA A 78 4.10 -13.67 13.51
C ALA A 78 3.15 -14.60 14.27
N GLY A 79 1.84 -14.50 14.00
CA GLY A 79 0.86 -15.42 14.55
C GLY A 79 1.11 -16.88 14.13
N LYS A 80 1.56 -17.12 12.89
CA LYS A 80 1.94 -18.46 12.42
C LYS A 80 3.27 -18.96 13.01
N PHE A 81 4.19 -18.05 13.29
CA PHE A 81 5.45 -18.35 13.96
C PHE A 81 5.28 -18.59 15.47
N GLY A 82 4.16 -18.15 16.03
CA GLY A 82 3.88 -18.23 17.46
C GLY A 82 4.76 -17.28 18.28
N THR A 83 5.11 -16.11 17.71
CA THR A 83 5.94 -15.09 18.35
C THR A 83 5.16 -13.80 18.61
N ASP A 84 5.55 -13.07 19.65
CA ASP A 84 5.02 -11.73 19.90
C ASP A 84 5.45 -10.77 18.80
N PHE A 85 4.53 -9.88 18.41
CA PHE A 85 4.78 -8.94 17.32
C PHE A 85 4.12 -7.59 17.61
N THR A 86 4.92 -6.61 17.97
CA THR A 86 4.46 -5.25 18.28
C THR A 86 4.37 -4.39 17.03
N GLN A 87 3.29 -3.60 16.95
CA GLN A 87 3.04 -2.72 15.82
C GLN A 87 2.78 -1.29 16.29
N PRO A 88 3.21 -0.27 15.53
CA PRO A 88 2.91 1.13 15.83
C PRO A 88 1.46 1.47 15.41
N LEU A 89 0.47 0.88 16.09
CA LEU A 89 -0.93 1.01 15.72
C LEU A 89 -1.39 2.47 15.67
N MET A 90 -2.24 2.78 14.71
CA MET A 90 -3.02 4.01 14.68
C MET A 90 -4.02 4.01 15.84
N ASN A 91 -4.66 5.14 16.14
CA ASN A 91 -5.57 5.24 17.28
C ASN A 91 -7.01 4.78 16.94
N ASP A 92 -7.33 4.62 15.65
CA ASP A 92 -8.67 4.28 15.18
C ASP A 92 -8.66 3.53 13.84
N ASN A 93 -9.88 3.20 13.37
CA ASN A 93 -10.12 2.61 12.06
C ASN A 93 -10.56 3.63 10.99
N ILE A 94 -10.47 4.92 11.29
CA ILE A 94 -10.74 5.98 10.31
C ILE A 94 -9.55 6.13 9.37
N GLY A 95 -8.35 5.99 9.92
CA GLY A 95 -7.09 6.27 9.24
C GLY A 95 -6.83 7.78 9.12
N GLY A 96 -5.64 8.13 8.68
CA GLY A 96 -5.22 9.52 8.60
C GLY A 96 -4.69 10.08 9.91
N MET A 97 -4.40 11.38 9.91
CA MET A 97 -3.87 12.08 11.10
C MET A 97 -4.39 13.50 11.18
N VAL A 98 -4.50 14.04 12.41
CA VAL A 98 -4.86 15.42 12.67
C VAL A 98 -3.71 16.18 13.33
N PHE A 99 -3.63 17.48 13.06
CA PHE A 99 -2.79 18.43 13.79
C PHE A 99 -3.69 19.51 14.38
N GLY A 100 -3.90 19.46 15.69
CA GLY A 100 -4.96 20.23 16.32
C GLY A 100 -6.34 19.83 15.74
N PRO A 101 -7.14 20.79 15.24
CA PRO A 101 -8.42 20.50 14.61
C PRO A 101 -8.32 20.15 13.12
N ALA A 102 -7.14 20.30 12.50
CA ALA A 102 -6.98 20.13 11.05
C ALA A 102 -6.61 18.69 10.69
N VAL A 103 -7.29 18.11 9.72
CA VAL A 103 -6.88 16.86 9.07
C VAL A 103 -5.67 17.17 8.20
N VAL A 104 -4.53 16.54 8.46
CA VAL A 104 -3.26 16.71 7.72
C VAL A 104 -2.85 15.46 6.94
N VAL A 105 -3.41 14.31 7.29
CA VAL A 105 -3.38 13.08 6.50
C VAL A 105 -4.81 12.58 6.38
N GLU A 106 -5.26 12.38 5.17
CA GLU A 106 -6.65 12.06 4.86
C GLU A 106 -7.09 10.70 5.44
N PRO A 107 -8.39 10.56 5.82
CA PRO A 107 -9.01 9.29 6.16
C PRO A 107 -8.94 8.26 5.05
N ARG A 108 -9.14 6.98 5.38
CA ARG A 108 -9.19 5.89 4.42
C ARG A 108 -10.32 6.05 3.39
N LEU A 109 -10.13 5.42 2.26
CA LEU A 109 -11.19 5.25 1.26
C LEU A 109 -12.18 4.17 1.69
N TYR A 110 -13.40 4.27 1.19
CA TYR A 110 -14.42 3.23 1.23
C TYR A 110 -15.28 3.30 -0.04
N PHE A 111 -15.99 2.23 -0.34
CA PHE A 111 -16.94 2.23 -1.45
C PHE A 111 -18.28 2.80 -0.99
N ASN A 112 -18.71 3.94 -1.55
CA ASN A 112 -19.94 4.63 -1.17
C ASN A 112 -21.19 4.20 -1.96
N GLY A 113 -21.09 3.13 -2.74
CA GLY A 113 -22.15 2.64 -3.63
C GLY A 113 -22.01 3.12 -5.09
N ALA A 114 -21.22 4.16 -5.34
CA ALA A 114 -20.95 4.68 -6.68
C ALA A 114 -19.45 4.62 -7.05
N GLY A 115 -18.56 4.69 -6.05
CA GLY A 115 -17.13 4.65 -6.25
C GLY A 115 -16.36 4.81 -4.94
N PRO A 116 -15.01 4.84 -4.99
CA PRO A 116 -14.20 5.11 -3.82
C PRO A 116 -14.40 6.57 -3.38
N ALA A 117 -14.65 6.75 -2.08
CA ALA A 117 -14.78 8.06 -1.44
C ALA A 117 -14.00 8.09 -0.13
N ARG A 118 -13.54 9.25 0.32
CA ARG A 118 -12.95 9.40 1.65
C ARG A 118 -14.01 9.23 2.71
N LEU A 119 -13.65 8.53 3.79
CA LEU A 119 -14.54 8.37 4.94
C LEU A 119 -14.82 9.74 5.57
N ASP A 120 -16.10 10.09 5.71
CA ASP A 120 -16.50 11.34 6.36
C ASP A 120 -16.44 11.19 7.89
N ALA A 121 -15.22 11.19 8.41
CA ALA A 121 -14.93 11.08 9.84
C ALA A 121 -13.59 11.76 10.14
N THR A 122 -13.45 12.30 11.34
CA THR A 122 -12.22 12.95 11.78
C THR A 122 -11.30 11.92 12.46
N PRO A 123 -10.06 11.73 11.99
CA PRO A 123 -9.07 10.87 12.64
C PRO A 123 -8.79 11.30 14.08
N THR A 124 -8.40 10.35 14.92
CA THR A 124 -7.99 10.60 16.30
C THR A 124 -6.48 10.47 16.50
N THR A 125 -5.76 9.96 15.52
CA THR A 125 -4.29 9.89 15.55
C THR A 125 -3.69 11.28 15.38
N GLN A 126 -2.88 11.71 16.34
CA GLN A 126 -2.22 13.02 16.29
C GLN A 126 -0.93 12.94 15.46
N TYR A 127 -0.77 13.89 14.54
CA TYR A 127 0.47 14.11 13.81
C TYR A 127 1.58 14.57 14.78
N GLY A 128 2.75 13.94 14.69
CA GLY A 128 3.89 14.26 15.55
C GLY A 128 3.83 13.68 16.95
N GLN A 129 2.77 12.95 17.31
CA GLN A 129 2.74 12.21 18.57
C GLN A 129 3.64 10.98 18.48
N VAL A 130 4.67 10.92 19.31
CA VAL A 130 5.56 9.77 19.43
C VAL A 130 4.94 8.73 20.37
N ILE A 131 4.95 7.47 19.94
CA ILE A 131 4.53 6.30 20.73
C ILE A 131 5.76 5.49 21.14
N SER A 132 5.67 4.83 22.29
CA SER A 132 6.79 4.06 22.85
C SER A 132 6.87 2.67 22.19
N GLY A 133 8.04 2.34 21.63
CA GLY A 133 8.39 1.01 21.14
C GLY A 133 9.11 0.13 22.17
N PRO A 134 9.85 -0.88 21.74
CA PRO A 134 10.18 -1.20 20.34
C PRO A 134 9.01 -1.79 19.54
N PHE A 135 9.10 -1.65 18.19
CA PHE A 135 8.10 -2.20 17.28
C PHE A 135 8.72 -3.21 16.31
N ASN A 136 8.18 -4.42 16.28
CA ASN A 136 8.61 -5.46 15.36
C ASN A 136 8.24 -5.15 13.91
N ASN A 137 7.12 -4.42 13.70
CA ASN A 137 6.74 -3.94 12.39
C ASN A 137 7.40 -2.60 12.08
N MET A 138 8.45 -2.64 11.26
CA MET A 138 9.19 -1.49 10.75
C MET A 138 8.81 -1.17 9.30
N GLY A 139 7.54 -1.35 8.94
CA GLY A 139 6.96 -0.93 7.66
C GLY A 139 6.66 0.57 7.68
N ILE A 140 7.24 1.32 6.73
CA ILE A 140 7.08 2.78 6.67
C ILE A 140 6.41 3.17 5.35
N PRO A 141 5.11 3.53 5.33
CA PRO A 141 4.43 3.97 4.13
C PRO A 141 5.19 5.09 3.40
N GLY A 142 5.35 4.92 2.09
CA GLY A 142 6.01 5.90 1.22
C GLY A 142 7.54 5.91 1.29
N ALA A 143 8.17 5.08 2.09
CA ALA A 143 9.63 5.03 2.16
C ALA A 143 10.22 4.46 0.85
N LYS A 144 11.16 5.17 0.25
CA LYS A 144 12.08 4.64 -0.76
C LYS A 144 13.22 3.88 -0.07
N SER A 145 13.94 3.04 -0.80
CA SER A 145 14.99 2.20 -0.25
C SER A 145 16.00 2.97 0.60
N PHE A 146 16.53 4.07 0.08
CA PHE A 146 17.56 4.88 0.76
C PHE A 146 17.05 5.58 2.02
N HIS A 147 15.75 5.83 2.16
CA HIS A 147 15.16 6.45 3.34
C HIS A 147 15.36 5.61 4.62
N LEU A 148 15.42 4.28 4.48
CA LEU A 148 15.49 3.38 5.64
C LEU A 148 16.82 3.50 6.42
N GLY A 149 17.87 3.98 5.76
CA GLY A 149 19.16 4.25 6.39
C GLY A 149 19.41 5.72 6.75
N VAL A 150 18.45 6.63 6.45
CA VAL A 150 18.65 8.07 6.68
C VAL A 150 18.34 8.45 8.12
N ALA A 151 19.34 9.02 8.80
CA ALA A 151 19.17 9.57 10.14
C ALA A 151 18.18 10.76 10.12
N GLY A 152 17.24 10.75 11.07
CA GLY A 152 16.25 11.83 11.17
C GLY A 152 15.11 11.74 10.13
N TYR A 153 14.97 10.63 9.42
CA TYR A 153 13.88 10.44 8.45
C TYR A 153 12.48 10.62 9.08
N GLY A 154 12.33 10.40 10.39
CA GLY A 154 11.09 10.66 11.13
C GLY A 154 10.58 12.09 11.05
N ALA A 155 11.44 13.08 10.78
CA ALA A 155 11.03 14.46 10.57
C ALA A 155 10.38 14.67 9.17
N LEU A 156 10.65 13.78 8.22
CA LEU A 156 10.15 13.83 6.84
C LEU A 156 8.98 12.88 6.60
N ASN A 157 8.85 11.85 7.42
CA ASN A 157 7.80 10.86 7.30
C ASN A 157 7.06 10.69 8.62
N PRO A 158 5.77 11.09 8.70
CA PRO A 158 5.03 11.08 9.95
C PRO A 158 4.78 9.67 10.50
N TYR A 159 4.76 8.66 9.66
CA TYR A 159 4.59 7.27 10.10
C TYR A 159 5.84 6.78 10.84
N PHE A 160 7.04 7.08 10.32
CA PHE A 160 8.26 6.78 11.06
C PHE A 160 8.44 7.72 12.26
N GLY A 161 8.11 9.00 12.11
CA GLY A 161 8.21 9.98 13.19
C GLY A 161 7.44 9.62 14.46
N ARG A 162 6.34 8.85 14.34
CA ARG A 162 5.56 8.36 15.47
C ARG A 162 6.27 7.27 16.27
N MET A 163 7.10 6.46 15.64
CA MET A 163 7.65 5.23 16.21
C MET A 163 9.16 5.23 16.38
N ALA A 164 9.85 6.24 15.84
CA ALA A 164 11.29 6.38 15.93
C ALA A 164 11.78 6.43 17.38
N SER A 165 12.80 5.67 17.71
CA SER A 165 13.38 5.60 19.06
C SER A 165 14.01 6.91 19.51
N SER A 166 14.41 7.76 18.55
CA SER A 166 14.94 9.10 18.78
C SER A 166 14.78 9.97 17.53
N PRO A 167 14.93 11.31 17.65
CA PRO A 167 14.88 12.20 16.48
C PRO A 167 15.94 11.91 15.41
N GLY A 168 17.06 11.31 15.80
CA GLY A 168 18.15 10.92 14.88
C GLY A 168 18.14 9.45 14.46
N ALA A 169 17.10 8.69 14.85
CA ALA A 169 17.01 7.28 14.51
C ALA A 169 16.91 7.04 12.99
N THR A 170 17.33 5.84 12.57
CA THR A 170 17.05 5.29 11.25
C THR A 170 16.11 4.11 11.39
N VAL A 171 15.31 3.83 10.35
CA VAL A 171 14.41 2.66 10.36
C VAL A 171 15.20 1.37 10.54
N LEU A 172 16.28 1.22 9.78
CA LEU A 172 17.17 0.06 9.89
C LEU A 172 17.82 -0.04 11.26
N GLY A 173 18.28 1.09 11.83
CA GLY A 173 18.88 1.13 13.16
C GLY A 173 17.93 0.65 14.25
N ASP A 174 16.68 1.10 14.22
CA ASP A 174 15.64 0.68 15.17
C ASP A 174 15.26 -0.80 14.99
N ALA A 175 15.28 -1.30 13.75
CA ALA A 175 15.08 -2.73 13.49
C ALA A 175 16.23 -3.57 14.08
N LEU A 176 17.49 -3.18 13.85
CA LEU A 176 18.68 -3.88 14.32
C LEU A 176 18.84 -3.84 15.85
N ALA A 177 18.42 -2.75 16.48
CA ALA A 177 18.46 -2.59 17.95
C ALA A 177 17.61 -3.66 18.67
N GLN A 178 16.67 -4.28 17.99
CA GLN A 178 15.85 -5.37 18.51
C GLN A 178 16.58 -6.74 18.45
N SER A 179 17.73 -6.83 17.79
CA SER A 179 18.51 -8.08 17.64
C SER A 179 17.66 -9.21 17.02
N PRO A 180 17.09 -9.04 15.83
CA PRO A 180 16.20 -10.04 15.23
C PRO A 180 16.91 -11.38 15.05
N THR A 181 16.19 -12.48 15.29
CA THR A 181 16.59 -13.83 14.93
C THR A 181 16.10 -14.21 13.54
N PHE A 182 14.95 -13.64 13.15
CA PHE A 182 14.37 -13.77 11.82
C PHE A 182 13.82 -12.43 11.32
N PHE A 183 13.94 -12.18 10.03
CA PHE A 183 13.39 -10.96 9.44
C PHE A 183 12.68 -11.22 8.11
N THR A 184 11.76 -10.33 7.76
CA THR A 184 11.31 -10.12 6.39
C THR A 184 11.76 -8.75 5.91
N LEU A 185 12.27 -8.69 4.68
CA LEU A 185 12.61 -7.47 3.97
C LEU A 185 11.75 -7.42 2.70
N SER A 186 10.71 -6.60 2.68
CA SER A 186 9.68 -6.63 1.65
C SER A 186 9.54 -5.27 0.97
N GLU A 187 9.18 -5.32 -0.31
CA GLU A 187 8.83 -4.17 -1.18
C GLU A 187 9.88 -3.06 -1.27
N ILE A 188 11.11 -3.34 -0.83
CA ILE A 188 12.23 -2.41 -0.97
C ILE A 188 12.56 -2.24 -2.46
N GLY A 189 12.48 -1.00 -2.94
CA GLY A 189 12.59 -0.65 -4.36
C GLY A 189 11.24 -0.33 -5.01
N GLY A 190 10.11 -0.69 -4.41
CA GLY A 190 8.79 -0.38 -4.96
C GLY A 190 8.57 1.13 -5.09
N ASN A 191 8.72 1.88 -4.00
CA ASN A 191 8.56 3.33 -4.01
C ASN A 191 9.67 4.06 -4.78
N ASP A 192 10.79 3.39 -5.06
CA ASP A 192 11.91 3.93 -5.83
C ASP A 192 11.53 4.17 -7.30
N VAL A 193 10.47 3.52 -7.79
CA VAL A 193 9.97 3.63 -9.17
C VAL A 193 8.49 4.00 -9.25
N LEU A 194 7.70 3.71 -8.20
CA LEU A 194 6.25 3.84 -8.23
C LEU A 194 5.79 5.29 -8.38
N GLY A 195 6.46 6.24 -7.73
CA GLY A 195 6.13 7.65 -7.83
C GLY A 195 6.19 8.15 -9.27
N TYR A 196 7.23 7.80 -10.01
CA TYR A 196 7.38 8.10 -11.43
C TYR A 196 6.27 7.47 -12.26
N ALA A 197 6.07 6.16 -12.09
CA ALA A 197 5.10 5.41 -12.88
C ALA A 197 3.66 5.88 -12.68
N THR A 198 3.27 6.30 -11.46
CA THR A 198 1.90 6.75 -11.15
C THR A 198 1.67 8.25 -11.35
N SER A 199 2.73 9.03 -11.54
CA SER A 199 2.64 10.47 -11.81
C SER A 199 2.56 10.81 -13.30
N GLY A 200 2.46 9.82 -14.18
CA GLY A 200 2.51 10.02 -15.62
C GLY A 200 3.90 10.42 -16.13
N GLY A 201 4.97 10.00 -15.43
CA GLY A 201 6.35 10.34 -15.82
C GLY A 201 6.81 11.71 -15.33
N ALA A 202 6.06 12.36 -14.41
CA ALA A 202 6.40 13.69 -13.88
C ALA A 202 7.54 13.64 -12.85
N GLY A 203 8.61 12.92 -13.13
CA GLY A 203 9.80 12.77 -12.30
C GLY A 203 11.06 12.71 -13.15
N VAL A 204 12.17 12.47 -12.52
CA VAL A 204 13.48 12.33 -13.17
C VAL A 204 14.02 10.92 -12.94
N ASP A 205 14.53 10.29 -14.00
CA ASP A 205 15.38 9.12 -13.87
C ASP A 205 16.76 9.57 -13.36
N GLN A 206 17.07 9.20 -12.14
CA GLN A 206 18.29 9.63 -11.44
C GLN A 206 19.51 8.78 -11.80
N THR A 207 19.46 7.98 -12.86
CA THR A 207 20.61 7.19 -13.33
C THR A 207 21.86 8.06 -13.48
N GLY A 208 22.92 7.72 -12.74
CA GLY A 208 24.17 8.48 -12.69
C GLY A 208 24.22 9.58 -11.61
N ASN A 209 23.13 9.87 -10.91
CA ASN A 209 23.14 10.74 -9.74
C ASN A 209 23.21 9.89 -8.47
N PHE A 210 24.34 9.89 -7.79
CA PHE A 210 24.58 9.08 -6.58
C PHE A 210 24.21 9.80 -5.28
N ASN A 211 23.56 10.97 -5.35
CA ASN A 211 23.17 11.72 -4.17
C ASN A 211 21.64 11.70 -3.97
N PRO A 212 21.08 10.74 -3.23
CA PRO A 212 19.63 10.61 -3.04
C PRO A 212 19.00 11.79 -2.27
N ALA A 213 19.79 12.64 -1.62
CA ALA A 213 19.27 13.84 -0.97
C ALA A 213 18.76 14.89 -1.97
N THR A 214 19.08 14.74 -3.25
CA THR A 214 18.61 15.63 -4.34
C THR A 214 17.41 15.09 -5.10
N TYR A 215 16.93 13.88 -4.78
CA TYR A 215 15.83 13.24 -5.49
C TYR A 215 14.49 13.84 -5.12
N GLY A 216 13.64 14.05 -6.11
CA GLY A 216 12.24 14.39 -5.92
C GLY A 216 11.39 13.17 -5.53
N GLY A 217 10.16 13.44 -5.07
CA GLY A 217 9.23 12.39 -4.65
C GLY A 217 8.90 11.39 -5.77
N ASN A 218 8.78 11.88 -7.00
CA ASN A 218 8.42 11.08 -8.18
C ASN A 218 9.63 10.58 -8.98
N ASP A 219 10.86 10.81 -8.52
CA ASP A 219 12.05 10.39 -9.25
C ASP A 219 12.27 8.88 -9.17
N ILE A 220 12.90 8.31 -10.19
CA ILE A 220 13.41 6.94 -10.16
C ILE A 220 14.79 6.95 -9.49
N THR A 221 14.97 6.14 -8.46
CA THR A 221 16.25 6.00 -7.76
C THR A 221 17.33 5.42 -8.68
N ASP A 222 18.54 5.94 -8.64
CA ASP A 222 19.70 5.36 -9.35
C ASP A 222 19.90 3.90 -8.97
N PRO A 223 20.06 2.97 -9.94
CA PRO A 223 20.19 1.54 -9.66
C PRO A 223 21.38 1.18 -8.78
N ASN A 224 22.49 1.93 -8.83
CA ASN A 224 23.65 1.66 -8.01
C ASN A 224 23.44 2.15 -6.57
N VAL A 225 22.72 3.27 -6.38
CA VAL A 225 22.29 3.72 -5.05
C VAL A 225 21.38 2.66 -4.44
N PHE A 226 20.39 2.18 -5.19
CA PHE A 226 19.51 1.09 -4.74
C PHE A 226 20.31 -0.17 -4.37
N ALA A 227 21.20 -0.63 -5.24
CA ALA A 227 21.99 -1.84 -5.01
C ALA A 227 22.88 -1.73 -3.77
N ALA A 228 23.53 -0.58 -3.55
CA ALA A 228 24.35 -0.32 -2.38
C ALA A 228 23.50 -0.36 -1.09
N VAL A 229 22.42 0.39 -1.05
CA VAL A 229 21.52 0.45 0.11
C VAL A 229 20.92 -0.93 0.42
N PHE A 230 20.49 -1.66 -0.59
CA PHE A 230 19.92 -3.00 -0.42
C PHE A 230 20.94 -3.99 0.12
N SER A 231 22.18 -3.94 -0.40
CA SER A 231 23.31 -4.74 0.08
C SER A 231 23.63 -4.41 1.55
N ASP A 232 23.69 -3.12 1.90
CA ASP A 232 23.96 -2.69 3.27
C ASP A 232 22.89 -3.17 4.24
N MET A 233 21.62 -3.06 3.87
CA MET A 233 20.49 -3.55 4.70
C MET A 233 20.57 -5.06 4.92
N THR A 234 20.78 -5.84 3.85
CA THR A 234 20.84 -7.30 3.96
C THR A 234 22.06 -7.76 4.77
N ASN A 235 23.21 -7.13 4.56
CA ASN A 235 24.43 -7.40 5.34
C ASN A 235 24.23 -7.07 6.83
N ALA A 236 23.62 -5.91 7.14
CA ALA A 236 23.39 -5.51 8.51
C ALA A 236 22.38 -6.44 9.22
N LEU A 237 21.28 -6.80 8.57
CA LEU A 237 20.28 -7.71 9.13
C LEU A 237 20.83 -9.12 9.38
N THR A 238 21.76 -9.59 8.55
CA THR A 238 22.35 -10.94 8.68
C THR A 238 23.64 -10.99 9.51
N ALA A 239 24.21 -9.85 9.88
CA ALA A 239 25.52 -9.75 10.55
C ALA A 239 25.62 -10.57 11.84
N ASN A 240 24.51 -10.65 12.61
CA ASN A 240 24.45 -11.39 13.87
C ASN A 240 23.85 -12.80 13.70
N GLY A 241 23.81 -13.31 12.47
CA GLY A 241 23.36 -14.67 12.18
C GLY A 241 21.84 -14.81 11.98
N ALA A 242 21.09 -13.72 12.03
CA ALA A 242 19.67 -13.75 11.71
C ALA A 242 19.44 -14.32 10.31
N LYS A 243 18.34 -15.05 10.17
CA LYS A 243 17.87 -15.56 8.89
C LYS A 243 16.68 -14.72 8.43
N GLY A 244 16.39 -14.73 7.15
CA GLY A 244 15.27 -13.94 6.68
C GLY A 244 14.79 -14.30 5.28
N VAL A 245 13.70 -13.66 4.90
CA VAL A 245 13.12 -13.72 3.57
C VAL A 245 13.15 -12.32 2.98
N VAL A 246 13.63 -12.23 1.75
CA VAL A 246 13.59 -11.01 0.95
C VAL A 246 12.58 -11.21 -0.15
N ALA A 247 11.58 -10.32 -0.21
CA ALA A 247 10.61 -10.31 -1.29
C ALA A 247 11.06 -9.32 -2.37
N ASN A 248 11.12 -9.78 -3.62
CA ASN A 248 11.37 -8.91 -4.76
C ASN A 248 10.15 -8.05 -5.09
N VAL A 249 10.37 -6.95 -5.80
CA VAL A 249 9.31 -6.07 -6.29
C VAL A 249 8.73 -6.66 -7.58
N PRO A 250 7.40 -6.76 -7.71
CA PRO A 250 6.77 -7.16 -8.97
C PRO A 250 6.99 -6.11 -10.06
N TYR A 251 6.78 -6.48 -11.30
CA TYR A 251 6.77 -5.51 -12.39
C TYR A 251 5.69 -4.46 -12.13
N VAL A 252 6.06 -3.18 -12.14
CA VAL A 252 5.16 -2.04 -11.88
C VAL A 252 3.96 -2.08 -12.82
N THR A 253 4.18 -2.42 -14.09
CA THR A 253 3.13 -2.53 -15.12
C THR A 253 2.09 -3.63 -14.85
N SER A 254 2.34 -4.56 -13.91
CA SER A 254 1.37 -5.59 -13.52
C SER A 254 0.43 -5.15 -12.39
N LEU A 255 0.65 -3.97 -11.81
CA LEU A 255 -0.24 -3.43 -10.79
C LEU A 255 -1.61 -3.09 -11.37
N SER A 256 -2.67 -3.27 -10.58
CA SER A 256 -4.05 -2.97 -10.98
C SER A 256 -4.23 -1.54 -11.49
N TYR A 257 -3.45 -0.59 -10.98
CA TYR A 257 -3.43 0.78 -11.46
C TYR A 257 -3.22 0.88 -12.98
N PHE A 258 -2.35 0.04 -13.55
CA PHE A 258 -2.02 0.06 -14.98
C PHE A 258 -2.85 -0.93 -15.82
N THR A 259 -3.53 -1.88 -15.18
CA THR A 259 -4.24 -2.97 -15.89
C THR A 259 -5.76 -2.84 -15.86
N THR A 260 -6.32 -2.08 -14.90
CA THR A 260 -7.79 -1.93 -14.76
C THR A 260 -8.39 -1.20 -15.95
N VAL A 261 -7.72 -0.15 -16.46
CA VAL A 261 -8.11 0.54 -17.69
C VAL A 261 -7.00 0.31 -18.71
N PRO A 262 -7.26 -0.43 -19.79
CA PRO A 262 -6.25 -0.65 -20.82
C PRO A 262 -5.91 0.66 -21.54
N HIS A 263 -4.71 0.75 -22.12
CA HIS A 263 -4.25 1.93 -22.85
C HIS A 263 -5.11 2.30 -24.07
N ASN A 264 -5.93 1.37 -24.56
CA ASN A 264 -6.86 1.54 -25.67
C ASN A 264 -8.32 1.15 -25.30
N PRO A 265 -8.90 1.76 -24.26
CA PRO A 265 -10.17 1.31 -23.67
C PRO A 265 -11.39 1.57 -24.55
N ILE A 266 -11.28 2.48 -25.52
CA ILE A 266 -12.39 2.88 -26.37
C ILE A 266 -12.08 2.49 -27.82
N PRO A 267 -12.76 1.45 -28.36
CA PRO A 267 -12.66 1.15 -29.78
C PRO A 267 -13.30 2.26 -30.58
N LEU A 268 -12.57 2.84 -31.53
CA LEU A 268 -13.05 3.88 -32.43
C LEU A 268 -13.16 3.32 -33.84
N ASP A 269 -14.23 3.68 -34.55
CA ASP A 269 -14.27 3.51 -35.98
C ASP A 269 -13.35 4.53 -36.68
N ALA A 270 -13.05 4.28 -37.98
CA ALA A 270 -12.11 5.10 -38.71
C ALA A 270 -12.58 6.58 -38.87
N ALA A 271 -13.88 6.82 -38.95
CA ALA A 271 -14.45 8.17 -39.07
C ALA A 271 -14.29 8.96 -37.76
N THR A 272 -14.61 8.31 -36.63
CA THR A 272 -14.46 8.92 -35.29
C THR A 272 -12.99 9.17 -34.96
N ALA A 273 -12.10 8.22 -35.26
CA ALA A 273 -10.65 8.39 -35.10
C ALA A 273 -10.12 9.56 -35.97
N GLY A 274 -10.58 9.66 -37.22
CA GLY A 274 -10.24 10.78 -38.09
C GLY A 274 -10.71 12.15 -37.57
N ALA A 275 -11.93 12.21 -37.02
CA ALA A 275 -12.46 13.45 -36.44
C ALA A 275 -11.69 13.87 -35.19
N LEU A 276 -11.34 12.92 -34.31
CA LEU A 276 -10.52 13.21 -33.13
C LEU A 276 -9.13 13.67 -33.50
N ASN A 277 -8.46 13.00 -34.41
CA ASN A 277 -7.13 13.41 -34.91
C ASN A 277 -7.16 14.84 -35.49
N ALA A 278 -8.20 15.19 -36.25
CA ALA A 278 -8.38 16.54 -36.76
C ALA A 278 -8.62 17.56 -35.61
N GLY A 279 -9.40 17.20 -34.60
CA GLY A 279 -9.65 18.04 -33.44
C GLY A 279 -8.40 18.32 -32.60
N TYR A 280 -7.50 17.36 -32.51
CA TYR A 280 -6.22 17.50 -31.79
C TYR A 280 -5.06 18.02 -32.65
N ALA A 281 -5.27 18.34 -33.91
CA ALA A 281 -4.19 18.72 -34.82
C ALA A 281 -3.37 19.95 -34.34
N LEU A 282 -4.02 20.95 -33.76
CA LEU A 282 -3.33 22.13 -33.20
C LEU A 282 -2.52 21.79 -31.96
N TYR A 283 -3.06 20.91 -31.07
CA TYR A 283 -2.37 20.47 -29.89
C TYR A 283 -1.13 19.63 -30.26
N ASN A 284 -1.29 18.65 -31.13
CA ASN A 284 -0.19 17.82 -31.61
C ASN A 284 0.89 18.65 -32.35
N GLY A 285 0.46 19.64 -33.11
CA GLY A 285 1.39 20.61 -33.75
C GLY A 285 2.17 21.44 -32.72
N GLY A 286 1.51 21.82 -31.61
CA GLY A 286 2.15 22.53 -30.50
C GLY A 286 3.19 21.68 -29.79
N LEU A 287 2.93 20.37 -29.57
CA LEU A 287 3.90 19.43 -29.01
C LEU A 287 5.14 19.29 -29.87
N LEU A 288 4.99 19.18 -31.20
CA LEU A 288 6.12 19.11 -32.11
C LEU A 288 6.98 20.39 -32.06
N VAL A 289 6.35 21.55 -31.91
CA VAL A 289 7.07 22.82 -31.71
C VAL A 289 7.80 22.81 -30.37
N ALA A 290 7.16 22.43 -29.28
CA ALA A 290 7.79 22.35 -27.97
C ALA A 290 8.99 21.40 -27.98
N GLN A 291 8.87 20.26 -28.65
CA GLN A 291 9.97 19.29 -28.84
C GLN A 291 11.13 19.93 -29.64
N SER A 292 10.82 20.69 -30.68
CA SER A 292 11.86 21.33 -31.47
C SER A 292 12.68 22.40 -30.70
N TYR A 293 12.12 22.90 -29.59
CA TYR A 293 12.81 23.80 -28.66
C TYR A 293 13.39 23.07 -27.45
N ALA A 294 13.40 21.74 -27.44
CA ALA A 294 13.82 20.88 -26.30
C ALA A 294 13.11 21.24 -24.98
N MET A 295 11.85 21.65 -25.08
CA MET A 295 10.98 21.90 -23.90
C MET A 295 10.34 20.59 -23.40
N ILE A 296 10.19 19.62 -24.26
CA ILE A 296 9.74 18.24 -24.00
C ILE A 296 10.62 17.29 -24.80
N ASP A 297 10.76 16.04 -24.36
CA ASP A 297 11.49 15.03 -25.12
C ASP A 297 10.58 14.24 -26.09
N ALA A 298 11.17 13.32 -26.86
CA ALA A 298 10.43 12.55 -27.86
C ALA A 298 9.55 11.45 -27.25
N ALA A 299 9.67 11.19 -25.95
CA ALA A 299 8.90 10.20 -25.22
C ALA A 299 7.65 10.80 -24.55
N GLU A 300 7.58 12.10 -24.40
CA GLU A 300 6.43 12.85 -23.91
C GLU A 300 5.46 13.19 -25.07
#